data_14183e0e3e64dad417a56c64ba76fa4b
#
_entry.id   14183e0e3e64dad417a56c64ba76fa4b
#
_cell.length_a   1.000
_cell.length_b   1.000
_cell.length_c   1.000
_cell.angle_alpha   90.00
_cell.angle_beta   90.00
_cell.angle_gamma   90.00
#
_symmetry.space_group_name_H-M   'P 1'
#
loop_
_entity.id
_entity.type
_entity.pdbx_description
1 polymer ?
#
loop_
_entity_poly.entity_id
_entity_poly.type
_entity_poly.pdbx_seq_one_letter_code
_entity_poly.pdbx_strand_id
1 'polypeptide(L)'
;MFKLIKKTIEALGYKIIEKKLFKNQRLVSQNSILTTSNILKKYFDEKKINSLIQIGANDGLRFDDLNYYIKKYKIKSILVEPIEEYFLSLKKNYQSYDNVLFQNSAIVTDKKDQFLFTVDQKYINLYDNHIPGISSFEIKHLIKHGVKKKHIIKKKIHSLNISELISKYQLDDLDLLFIDAEGYDVNIVYDFLINLNLKPIIIFEYIHADTKKLEKLMQLLKEKKYTHFAINENILCFPFEKINF
;
A
#
# COMPACT_ATOMS: atom_id res chain seq x y z
N MET A 1 -12.33 -41.25 0.32
CA MET A 1 -13.27 -40.12 0.49
C MET A 1 -12.55 -38.82 0.86
N PHE A 2 -11.81 -38.69 1.96
CA PHE A 2 -11.14 -37.46 2.40
C PHE A 2 -10.15 -36.88 1.36
N LYS A 3 -9.32 -37.70 0.71
CA LYS A 3 -8.39 -37.26 -0.34
C LYS A 3 -9.10 -36.64 -1.55
N LEU A 4 -10.28 -37.12 -1.91
CA LEU A 4 -11.06 -36.58 -3.03
C LEU A 4 -11.66 -35.22 -2.66
N ILE A 5 -12.24 -35.11 -1.46
CA ILE A 5 -12.77 -33.84 -0.92
C ILE A 5 -11.66 -32.78 -0.85
N LYS A 6 -10.46 -33.16 -0.36
CA LYS A 6 -9.31 -32.27 -0.31
C LYS A 6 -8.93 -31.74 -1.70
N LYS A 7 -8.82 -32.63 -2.70
CA LYS A 7 -8.52 -32.23 -4.11
C LYS A 7 -9.59 -31.29 -4.69
N THR A 8 -10.86 -31.55 -4.42
CA THR A 8 -11.95 -30.67 -4.89
C THR A 8 -11.87 -29.29 -4.27
N ILE A 9 -11.60 -29.20 -2.96
CA ILE A 9 -11.44 -27.92 -2.25
C ILE A 9 -10.21 -27.16 -2.74
N GLU A 10 -9.11 -27.86 -2.99
CA GLU A 10 -7.88 -27.27 -3.56
C GLU A 10 -8.10 -26.77 -5.00
N ALA A 11 -8.89 -27.51 -5.81
CA ALA A 11 -9.27 -27.08 -7.17
C ALA A 11 -10.17 -25.83 -7.18
N LEU A 12 -10.89 -25.56 -6.10
CA LEU A 12 -11.68 -24.34 -5.88
C LEU A 12 -10.84 -23.18 -5.33
N GLY A 13 -9.52 -23.32 -5.20
CA GLY A 13 -8.63 -22.28 -4.69
C GLY A 13 -8.50 -22.23 -3.16
N TYR A 14 -9.05 -23.22 -2.43
CA TYR A 14 -8.95 -23.27 -0.96
C TYR A 14 -7.95 -24.32 -0.50
N LYS A 15 -7.29 -24.06 0.62
CA LYS A 15 -6.37 -24.99 1.29
C LYS A 15 -6.99 -25.49 2.60
N ILE A 16 -7.02 -26.82 2.79
CA ILE A 16 -7.40 -27.40 4.08
C ILE A 16 -6.17 -27.39 4.99
N ILE A 17 -6.27 -26.65 6.10
CA ILE A 17 -5.24 -26.59 7.13
C ILE A 17 -5.79 -27.25 8.40
N GLU A 18 -4.95 -28.03 9.09
CA GLU A 18 -5.32 -28.61 10.37
C GLU A 18 -5.64 -27.50 11.39
N LYS A 19 -6.79 -27.61 12.09
CA LYS A 19 -7.24 -26.59 13.06
C LYS A 19 -6.17 -26.26 14.11
N LYS A 20 -5.41 -27.25 14.58
CA LYS A 20 -4.33 -27.06 15.55
C LYS A 20 -3.20 -26.23 14.94
N LEU A 21 -2.77 -26.55 13.71
CA LEU A 21 -1.73 -25.81 13.00
C LEU A 21 -2.15 -24.36 12.78
N PHE A 22 -3.38 -24.13 12.30
CA PHE A 22 -3.91 -22.78 12.12
C PHE A 22 -3.93 -21.97 13.43
N LYS A 23 -4.39 -22.59 14.55
CA LYS A 23 -4.38 -21.96 15.86
C LYS A 23 -2.97 -21.58 16.31
N ASN A 24 -2.01 -22.47 16.11
CA ASN A 24 -0.62 -22.23 16.50
C ASN A 24 0.02 -21.13 15.65
N GLN A 25 -0.19 -21.14 14.31
CA GLN A 25 0.29 -20.08 13.43
C GLN A 25 -0.27 -18.72 13.84
N ARG A 26 -1.58 -18.64 14.12
CA ARG A 26 -2.22 -17.42 14.58
C ARG A 26 -1.63 -16.95 15.93
N LEU A 27 -1.43 -17.84 16.87
CA LEU A 27 -0.84 -17.50 18.17
C LEU A 27 0.58 -16.95 18.01
N VAL A 28 1.41 -17.57 17.19
CA VAL A 28 2.78 -17.12 16.92
C VAL A 28 2.76 -15.75 16.23
N SER A 29 1.93 -15.55 15.21
CA SER A 29 1.87 -14.28 14.50
C SER A 29 1.35 -13.14 15.37
N GLN A 30 0.36 -13.37 16.24
CA GLN A 30 -0.15 -12.37 17.19
C GLN A 30 0.87 -11.94 18.24
N ASN A 31 1.84 -12.80 18.56
CA ASN A 31 2.89 -12.53 19.54
C ASN A 31 4.25 -12.24 18.87
N SER A 32 4.27 -12.05 17.55
CA SER A 32 5.50 -11.72 16.84
C SER A 32 5.95 -10.29 17.19
N ILE A 33 7.20 -10.15 17.51
CA ILE A 33 7.87 -8.84 17.64
C ILE A 33 8.21 -8.24 16.26
N LEU A 34 8.21 -9.06 15.23
CA LEU A 34 8.50 -8.64 13.87
C LEU A 34 7.21 -8.18 13.17
N THR A 35 6.87 -6.92 13.35
CA THR A 35 5.73 -6.25 12.73
C THR A 35 6.21 -5.12 11.83
N THR A 36 5.43 -4.72 10.83
CA THR A 36 5.71 -3.55 9.98
C THR A 36 5.98 -2.31 10.85
N SER A 37 5.14 -2.07 11.85
CA SER A 37 5.27 -0.93 12.77
C SER A 37 6.58 -0.97 13.56
N ASN A 38 7.02 -2.14 14.08
CA ASN A 38 8.27 -2.25 14.82
C ASN A 38 9.50 -2.04 13.94
N ILE A 39 9.43 -2.49 12.68
CA ILE A 39 10.50 -2.27 11.71
C ILE A 39 10.58 -0.79 11.35
N LEU A 40 9.46 -0.17 11.00
CA LEU A 40 9.38 1.26 10.73
C LEU A 40 9.91 2.07 11.92
N LYS A 41 9.45 1.73 13.14
CA LYS A 41 9.93 2.37 14.37
C LYS A 41 11.45 2.35 14.48
N LYS A 42 12.08 1.21 14.25
CA LYS A 42 13.55 1.08 14.29
C LYS A 42 14.22 2.04 13.31
N TYR A 43 13.80 2.04 12.03
CA TYR A 43 14.41 2.87 11.00
C TYR A 43 14.20 4.37 11.24
N PHE A 44 13.04 4.78 11.77
CA PHE A 44 12.78 6.17 12.14
C PHE A 44 13.58 6.58 13.38
N ASP A 45 13.62 5.75 14.43
CA ASP A 45 14.38 6.04 15.66
C ASP A 45 15.88 6.14 15.38
N GLU A 46 16.42 5.35 14.44
CA GLU A 46 17.81 5.40 13.98
C GLU A 46 18.08 6.53 12.96
N LYS A 47 17.07 7.37 12.64
CA LYS A 47 17.15 8.47 11.67
C LYS A 47 17.62 8.03 10.28
N LYS A 48 17.24 6.83 9.87
CA LYS A 48 17.54 6.27 8.53
C LYS A 48 16.51 6.62 7.47
N ILE A 49 15.37 7.22 7.89
CA ILE A 49 14.33 7.71 7.02
C ILE A 49 14.18 9.22 7.27
N ASN A 50 14.56 10.04 6.28
CA ASN A 50 14.48 11.49 6.31
C ASN A 50 13.56 12.02 5.20
N SER A 51 13.29 11.18 4.18
CA SER A 51 12.41 11.48 3.05
C SER A 51 11.49 10.30 2.75
N LEU A 52 10.23 10.57 2.48
CA LEU A 52 9.29 9.52 2.09
C LEU A 52 8.23 9.99 1.09
N ILE A 53 7.73 9.02 0.33
CA ILE A 53 6.47 9.13 -0.43
C ILE A 53 5.50 8.12 0.16
N GLN A 54 4.26 8.55 0.47
CA GLN A 54 3.14 7.69 0.80
C GLN A 54 2.08 7.82 -0.29
N ILE A 55 1.79 6.71 -0.98
CA ILE A 55 0.74 6.62 -1.99
C ILE A 55 -0.45 5.93 -1.36
N GLY A 56 -1.65 6.56 -1.43
CA GLY A 56 -2.84 6.14 -0.71
C GLY A 56 -2.87 6.67 0.73
N ALA A 57 -2.55 7.95 0.91
CA ALA A 57 -2.46 8.54 2.25
C ALA A 57 -3.82 8.76 2.94
N ASN A 58 -4.94 8.57 2.22
CA ASN A 58 -6.29 8.76 2.74
C ASN A 58 -6.44 10.12 3.48
N ASP A 59 -7.00 10.14 4.68
CA ASP A 59 -7.10 11.35 5.51
C ASP A 59 -5.84 11.63 6.37
N GLY A 60 -4.83 10.74 6.30
CA GLY A 60 -3.58 10.85 7.04
C GLY A 60 -3.70 10.64 8.55
N LEU A 61 -4.77 10.01 9.02
CA LEU A 61 -4.97 9.67 10.44
C LEU A 61 -5.47 8.25 10.62
N ARG A 62 -6.53 7.84 9.90
CA ARG A 62 -7.13 6.54 10.05
C ARG A 62 -6.29 5.49 9.33
N PHE A 63 -5.91 4.44 10.05
CA PHE A 63 -5.11 3.32 9.52
C PHE A 63 -3.76 3.76 8.92
N ASP A 64 -3.21 4.90 9.37
CA ASP A 64 -1.95 5.45 8.87
C ASP A 64 -0.79 5.15 9.82
N ASP A 65 0.03 4.19 9.45
CA ASP A 65 1.23 3.78 10.20
C ASP A 65 2.33 4.85 10.21
N LEU A 66 2.29 5.83 9.30
CA LEU A 66 3.35 6.82 9.11
C LEU A 66 3.08 8.16 9.80
N ASN A 67 1.81 8.49 10.08
CA ASN A 67 1.42 9.78 10.64
C ASN A 67 2.24 10.19 11.86
N TYR A 68 2.37 9.27 12.83
CA TYR A 68 3.14 9.52 14.04
C TYR A 68 4.60 9.86 13.74
N TYR A 69 5.25 9.14 12.86
CA TYR A 69 6.67 9.32 12.52
C TYR A 69 6.91 10.59 11.72
N ILE A 70 6.07 10.88 10.73
CA ILE A 70 6.14 12.12 9.93
C ILE A 70 6.10 13.35 10.82
N LYS A 71 5.18 13.37 11.77
CA LYS A 71 5.00 14.49 12.71
C LYS A 71 6.12 14.58 13.74
N LYS A 72 6.47 13.47 14.37
CA LYS A 72 7.48 13.41 15.43
C LYS A 72 8.88 13.78 14.94
N TYR A 73 9.28 13.25 13.79
CA TYR A 73 10.64 13.41 13.27
C TYR A 73 10.73 14.48 12.17
N LYS A 74 9.63 15.15 11.84
CA LYS A 74 9.55 16.17 10.77
C LYS A 74 10.10 15.66 9.44
N ILE A 75 9.72 14.44 9.06
CA ILE A 75 10.18 13.78 7.85
C ILE A 75 9.68 14.54 6.62
N LYS A 76 10.56 14.85 5.67
CA LYS A 76 10.20 15.41 4.37
C LYS A 76 9.30 14.42 3.62
N SER A 77 8.02 14.72 3.50
CA SER A 77 7.03 13.75 3.04
C SER A 77 6.22 14.28 1.87
N ILE A 78 5.93 13.40 0.90
CA ILE A 78 4.94 13.64 -0.14
C ILE A 78 3.81 12.66 0.09
N LEU A 79 2.63 13.19 0.41
CA LEU A 79 1.42 12.42 0.66
C LEU A 79 0.49 12.52 -0.55
N VAL A 80 0.19 11.36 -1.14
CA VAL A 80 -0.58 11.24 -2.38
C VAL A 80 -1.93 10.59 -2.09
N GLU A 81 -3.01 11.30 -2.43
CA GLU A 81 -4.38 10.81 -2.26
C GLU A 81 -5.26 11.26 -3.44
N PRO A 82 -5.86 10.33 -4.20
CA PRO A 82 -6.66 10.65 -5.38
C PRO A 82 -8.06 11.19 -5.08
N ILE A 83 -8.66 10.80 -3.95
CA ILE A 83 -10.05 11.16 -3.63
C ILE A 83 -10.09 12.52 -2.95
N GLU A 84 -10.73 13.49 -3.58
CA GLU A 84 -10.76 14.89 -3.16
C GLU A 84 -11.17 15.07 -1.69
N GLU A 85 -12.20 14.36 -1.23
CA GLU A 85 -12.72 14.48 0.14
C GLU A 85 -11.69 14.03 1.19
N TYR A 86 -10.95 12.98 0.90
CA TYR A 86 -9.87 12.49 1.78
C TYR A 86 -8.65 13.39 1.67
N PHE A 87 -8.32 13.84 0.47
CA PHE A 87 -7.24 14.79 0.24
C PHE A 87 -7.42 16.11 1.01
N LEU A 88 -8.63 16.67 1.03
CA LEU A 88 -8.92 17.87 1.82
C LEU A 88 -8.76 17.61 3.33
N SER A 89 -9.19 16.44 3.80
CA SER A 89 -9.02 16.03 5.19
C SER A 89 -7.54 15.84 5.53
N LEU A 90 -6.78 15.18 4.63
CA LEU A 90 -5.33 15.00 4.73
C LEU A 90 -4.61 16.34 4.91
N LYS A 91 -4.88 17.32 4.04
CA LYS A 91 -4.29 18.67 4.15
C LYS A 91 -4.61 19.33 5.49
N LYS A 92 -5.86 19.23 5.96
CA LYS A 92 -6.27 19.76 7.25
C LYS A 92 -5.50 19.12 8.40
N ASN A 93 -5.31 17.80 8.36
CA ASN A 93 -4.65 17.03 9.43
C ASN A 93 -3.14 17.31 9.52
N TYR A 94 -2.54 17.83 8.46
CA TYR A 94 -1.13 18.21 8.41
C TYR A 94 -0.89 19.71 8.20
N GLN A 95 -1.90 20.57 8.38
CA GLN A 95 -1.83 22.01 8.09
C GLN A 95 -0.73 22.78 8.83
N SER A 96 -0.25 22.24 9.98
CA SER A 96 0.80 22.84 10.80
C SER A 96 2.20 22.26 10.52
N TYR A 97 2.34 21.44 9.47
CA TYR A 97 3.58 20.74 9.14
C TYR A 97 4.10 21.18 7.77
N ASP A 98 5.10 22.04 7.75
CA ASP A 98 5.73 22.62 6.55
C ASP A 98 6.64 21.62 5.79
N ASN A 99 7.00 20.52 6.45
CA ASN A 99 7.77 19.42 5.86
C ASN A 99 6.91 18.45 5.02
N VAL A 100 5.60 18.68 4.91
CA VAL A 100 4.66 17.79 4.19
C VAL A 100 4.14 18.46 2.93
N LEU A 101 4.34 17.81 1.80
CA LEU A 101 3.81 18.19 0.50
C LEU A 101 2.65 17.26 0.13
N PHE A 102 1.70 17.76 -0.67
CA PHE A 102 0.47 17.03 -0.97
C PHE A 102 0.24 16.93 -2.46
N GLN A 103 -0.18 15.74 -2.91
CA GLN A 103 -0.53 15.50 -4.30
C GLN A 103 -1.92 14.87 -4.41
N ASN A 104 -2.87 15.59 -5.01
CA ASN A 104 -4.20 15.05 -5.31
C ASN A 104 -4.19 14.39 -6.68
N SER A 105 -3.79 13.13 -6.71
CA SER A 105 -3.81 12.29 -7.91
C SER A 105 -3.70 10.81 -7.55
N ALA A 106 -4.13 9.92 -8.45
CA ALA A 106 -3.70 8.53 -8.41
C ALA A 106 -2.32 8.38 -9.07
N ILE A 107 -1.54 7.40 -8.62
CA ILE A 107 -0.32 6.99 -9.32
C ILE A 107 -0.68 5.81 -10.23
N VAL A 108 -0.39 5.96 -11.53
CA VAL A 108 -0.73 5.00 -12.57
C VAL A 108 0.45 4.73 -13.48
N THR A 109 0.47 3.56 -14.09
CA THR A 109 1.46 3.18 -15.10
C THR A 109 0.98 3.51 -16.53
N ASP A 110 -0.33 3.63 -16.74
CA ASP A 110 -0.95 4.01 -18.02
C ASP A 110 -1.90 5.19 -17.78
N LYS A 111 -1.71 6.31 -18.53
CA LYS A 111 -2.54 7.52 -18.45
C LYS A 111 -4.01 7.33 -18.85
N LYS A 112 -4.41 6.13 -19.24
CA LYS A 112 -5.82 5.79 -19.50
C LYS A 112 -6.64 5.62 -18.24
N ASP A 113 -6.00 5.33 -17.11
CA ASP A 113 -6.68 5.13 -15.82
C ASP A 113 -6.99 6.48 -15.18
N GLN A 114 -8.14 7.04 -15.54
CA GLN A 114 -8.60 8.37 -15.08
C GLN A 114 -9.84 8.28 -14.18
N PHE A 115 -10.22 7.10 -13.74
CA PHE A 115 -11.40 6.89 -12.93
C PHE A 115 -11.14 5.87 -11.84
N LEU A 116 -11.61 6.17 -10.63
CA LEU A 116 -11.68 5.22 -9.52
C LEU A 116 -13.13 4.90 -9.18
N PHE A 117 -13.34 3.68 -8.71
CA PHE A 117 -14.57 3.28 -8.04
C PHE A 117 -14.40 3.49 -6.55
N THR A 118 -15.41 4.08 -5.91
CA THR A 118 -15.44 4.33 -4.46
C THR A 118 -16.87 4.22 -3.93
N VAL A 119 -17.03 4.16 -2.62
CA VAL A 119 -18.37 4.17 -1.99
C VAL A 119 -18.95 5.57 -2.09
N ASP A 120 -20.23 5.67 -2.49
CA ASP A 120 -20.97 6.94 -2.47
C ASP A 120 -21.12 7.42 -1.02
N GLN A 121 -20.76 8.65 -0.73
CA GLN A 121 -20.74 9.27 0.61
C GLN A 121 -22.06 9.12 1.36
N LYS A 122 -23.22 9.13 0.65
CA LYS A 122 -24.54 8.92 1.26
C LYS A 122 -24.77 7.53 1.85
N TYR A 123 -23.95 6.56 1.48
CA TYR A 123 -24.06 5.18 1.97
C TYR A 123 -22.91 4.77 2.88
N ILE A 124 -21.95 5.65 3.13
CA ILE A 124 -20.70 5.34 3.83
C ILE A 124 -20.95 4.78 5.24
N ASN A 125 -21.95 5.35 5.94
CA ASN A 125 -22.32 4.95 7.29
C ASN A 125 -23.02 3.56 7.39
N LEU A 126 -23.25 2.91 6.24
CA LEU A 126 -23.80 1.55 6.19
C LEU A 126 -22.71 0.48 6.24
N TYR A 127 -21.45 0.88 6.24
CA TYR A 127 -20.29 0.01 6.15
C TYR A 127 -19.36 0.19 7.36
N ASP A 128 -18.54 -0.82 7.60
CA ASP A 128 -17.51 -0.78 8.64
C ASP A 128 -16.47 0.33 8.34
N ASN A 129 -15.83 0.84 9.38
CA ASN A 129 -14.95 2.01 9.32
C ASN A 129 -13.80 1.95 8.30
N HIS A 130 -13.36 0.75 7.88
CA HIS A 130 -12.30 0.59 6.89
C HIS A 130 -12.82 0.73 5.44
N ILE A 131 -14.07 0.36 5.18
CA ILE A 131 -14.67 0.35 3.84
C ILE A 131 -14.71 1.75 3.18
N PRO A 132 -15.04 2.83 3.91
CA PRO A 132 -15.04 4.17 3.33
C PRO A 132 -13.73 4.60 2.67
N GLY A 133 -12.59 4.11 3.17
CA GLY A 133 -11.27 4.41 2.63
C GLY A 133 -10.92 3.67 1.34
N ILE A 134 -11.65 2.57 1.02
CA ILE A 134 -11.35 1.75 -0.14
C ILE A 134 -11.75 2.46 -1.44
N SER A 135 -10.79 2.62 -2.34
CA SER A 135 -11.04 3.06 -3.71
C SER A 135 -10.10 2.32 -4.66
N SER A 136 -10.62 1.83 -5.79
CA SER A 136 -9.85 0.99 -6.70
C SER A 136 -10.21 1.28 -8.16
N PHE A 137 -9.28 0.97 -9.07
CA PHE A 137 -9.55 0.95 -10.51
C PHE A 137 -10.50 -0.18 -10.91
N GLU A 138 -10.68 -1.20 -10.06
CA GLU A 138 -11.54 -2.33 -10.32
C GLU A 138 -12.76 -2.35 -9.40
N ILE A 139 -13.97 -2.23 -9.97
CA ILE A 139 -15.23 -2.33 -9.20
C ILE A 139 -15.36 -3.65 -8.44
N LYS A 140 -14.76 -4.74 -8.95
CA LYS A 140 -14.75 -6.05 -8.31
C LYS A 140 -14.05 -6.04 -6.96
N HIS A 141 -13.06 -5.17 -6.78
CA HIS A 141 -12.36 -5.01 -5.52
C HIS A 141 -13.31 -4.57 -4.41
N LEU A 142 -14.08 -3.50 -4.62
CA LEU A 142 -15.06 -3.02 -3.65
C LEU A 142 -16.15 -4.08 -3.35
N ILE A 143 -16.59 -4.82 -4.38
CA ILE A 143 -17.60 -5.88 -4.22
C ILE A 143 -17.06 -7.01 -3.34
N LYS A 144 -15.78 -7.40 -3.47
CA LYS A 144 -15.12 -8.40 -2.62
C LYS A 144 -15.10 -7.97 -1.14
N HIS A 145 -14.97 -6.66 -0.88
CA HIS A 145 -15.05 -6.07 0.46
C HIS A 145 -16.49 -5.89 0.97
N GLY A 146 -17.49 -6.47 0.27
CA GLY A 146 -18.89 -6.46 0.71
C GLY A 146 -19.67 -5.20 0.32
N VAL A 147 -19.11 -4.31 -0.50
CA VAL A 147 -19.83 -3.12 -0.96
C VAL A 147 -20.88 -3.51 -1.99
N LYS A 148 -22.13 -3.10 -1.77
CA LYS A 148 -23.22 -3.33 -2.73
C LYS A 148 -22.98 -2.51 -3.99
N LYS A 149 -23.08 -3.12 -5.17
CA LYS A 149 -22.81 -2.47 -6.47
C LYS A 149 -23.57 -1.14 -6.64
N LYS A 150 -24.82 -1.02 -6.16
CA LYS A 150 -25.62 0.20 -6.22
C LYS A 150 -25.12 1.34 -5.34
N HIS A 151 -24.19 1.08 -4.42
CA HIS A 151 -23.55 2.06 -3.53
C HIS A 151 -22.18 2.48 -4.04
N ILE A 152 -21.72 1.93 -5.18
CA ILE A 152 -20.45 2.25 -5.79
C ILE A 152 -20.65 3.33 -6.83
N ILE A 153 -19.84 4.36 -6.78
CA ILE A 153 -19.79 5.42 -7.79
C ILE A 153 -18.44 5.41 -8.49
N LYS A 154 -18.43 5.94 -9.72
CA LYS A 154 -17.23 6.14 -10.52
C LYS A 154 -16.84 7.61 -10.44
N LYS A 155 -15.66 7.91 -9.93
CA LYS A 155 -15.12 9.28 -9.84
C LYS A 155 -14.01 9.48 -10.86
N LYS A 156 -14.05 10.61 -11.56
CA LYS A 156 -12.91 11.05 -12.37
C LYS A 156 -11.83 11.58 -11.44
N ILE A 157 -10.58 11.21 -11.69
CA ILE A 157 -9.42 11.60 -10.90
C ILE A 157 -8.34 12.20 -11.79
N HIS A 158 -7.44 12.97 -11.19
CA HIS A 158 -6.15 13.25 -11.81
C HIS A 158 -5.21 12.06 -11.62
N SER A 159 -4.36 11.83 -12.59
CA SER A 159 -3.39 10.74 -12.54
C SER A 159 -2.00 11.24 -12.99
N LEU A 160 -0.97 10.71 -12.34
CA LEU A 160 0.44 10.89 -12.66
C LEU A 160 1.08 9.50 -12.70
N ASN A 161 2.19 9.34 -13.44
CA ASN A 161 3.07 8.21 -13.18
C ASN A 161 4.08 8.55 -12.07
N ILE A 162 4.76 7.54 -11.54
CA ILE A 162 5.68 7.73 -10.42
C ILE A 162 6.89 8.61 -10.81
N SER A 163 7.36 8.55 -12.06
CA SER A 163 8.46 9.38 -12.55
C SER A 163 8.05 10.85 -12.65
N GLU A 164 6.82 11.14 -13.08
CA GLU A 164 6.27 12.49 -13.10
C GLU A 164 6.16 13.08 -11.67
N LEU A 165 5.77 12.24 -10.68
CA LEU A 165 5.73 12.66 -9.28
C LEU A 165 7.12 13.01 -8.76
N ILE A 166 8.11 12.14 -8.99
CA ILE A 166 9.51 12.36 -8.59
C ILE A 166 10.06 13.63 -9.20
N SER A 167 9.89 13.82 -10.52
CA SER A 167 10.34 15.01 -11.24
C SER A 167 9.66 16.29 -10.73
N LYS A 168 8.35 16.26 -10.51
CA LYS A 168 7.58 17.41 -10.03
C LYS A 168 8.11 17.95 -8.70
N TYR A 169 8.49 17.07 -7.79
CA TYR A 169 8.96 17.43 -6.46
C TYR A 169 10.49 17.46 -6.36
N GLN A 170 11.21 17.25 -7.47
CA GLN A 170 12.68 17.29 -7.56
C GLN A 170 13.33 16.42 -6.48
N LEU A 171 12.89 15.15 -6.39
CA LEU A 171 13.42 14.21 -5.42
C LEU A 171 14.67 13.52 -5.97
N ASP A 172 15.84 13.96 -5.49
CA ASP A 172 17.13 13.34 -5.80
C ASP A 172 17.43 12.19 -4.86
N ASP A 173 16.76 12.12 -3.71
CA ASP A 173 16.89 11.08 -2.72
C ASP A 173 15.53 10.69 -2.13
N LEU A 174 15.36 9.40 -1.85
CA LEU A 174 14.15 8.83 -1.27
C LEU A 174 14.54 7.67 -0.35
N ASP A 175 14.16 7.74 0.92
CA ASP A 175 14.45 6.69 1.90
C ASP A 175 13.35 5.66 2.02
N LEU A 176 12.08 6.07 1.89
CA LEU A 176 10.92 5.19 1.99
C LEU A 176 9.89 5.50 0.92
N LEU A 177 9.46 4.45 0.21
CA LEU A 177 8.29 4.45 -0.66
C LEU A 177 7.24 3.51 -0.04
N PHE A 178 6.18 4.09 0.50
CA PHE A 178 5.06 3.36 1.11
C PHE A 178 3.85 3.43 0.18
N ILE A 179 3.29 2.28 -0.18
CA ILE A 179 2.20 2.17 -1.16
C ILE A 179 1.06 1.36 -0.56
N ASP A 180 -0.13 1.95 -0.62
CA ASP A 180 -1.42 1.33 -0.32
C ASP A 180 -2.42 1.81 -1.39
N ALA A 181 -2.39 1.16 -2.55
CA ALA A 181 -3.13 1.56 -3.75
C ALA A 181 -4.24 0.57 -4.13
N GLU A 182 -4.74 -0.17 -3.12
CA GLU A 182 -5.93 -1.03 -3.21
C GLU A 182 -5.90 -1.98 -4.42
N GLY A 183 -4.76 -2.69 -4.55
CA GLY A 183 -4.51 -3.70 -5.58
C GLY A 183 -3.75 -3.18 -6.82
N TYR A 184 -3.37 -1.90 -6.86
CA TYR A 184 -2.53 -1.35 -7.94
C TYR A 184 -1.03 -1.28 -7.58
N ASP A 185 -0.68 -1.63 -6.36
CA ASP A 185 0.62 -1.53 -5.70
C ASP A 185 1.74 -2.15 -6.53
N VAL A 186 1.56 -3.41 -6.94
CA VAL A 186 2.54 -4.16 -7.74
C VAL A 186 2.88 -3.44 -9.04
N ASN A 187 1.90 -2.79 -9.68
CA ASN A 187 2.14 -2.04 -10.92
C ASN A 187 3.02 -0.82 -10.64
N ILE A 188 2.75 -0.09 -9.55
CA ILE A 188 3.51 1.12 -9.16
C ILE A 188 4.94 0.75 -8.80
N VAL A 189 5.16 -0.31 -7.99
CA VAL A 189 6.51 -0.78 -7.62
C VAL A 189 7.29 -1.23 -8.86
N TYR A 190 6.63 -1.96 -9.76
CA TYR A 190 7.27 -2.41 -11.00
C TYR A 190 7.71 -1.23 -11.86
N ASP A 191 6.82 -0.24 -12.06
CA ASP A 191 7.10 0.98 -12.83
C ASP A 191 8.24 1.79 -12.20
N PHE A 192 8.22 1.95 -10.87
CA PHE A 192 9.30 2.58 -10.11
C PHE A 192 10.66 1.93 -10.36
N LEU A 193 10.75 0.62 -10.22
CA LEU A 193 12.00 -0.13 -10.35
C LEU A 193 12.55 -0.16 -11.79
N ILE A 194 11.70 -0.04 -12.81
CA ILE A 194 12.13 0.00 -14.20
C ILE A 194 12.64 1.39 -14.58
N ASN A 195 11.94 2.44 -14.16
CA ASN A 195 12.16 3.78 -14.70
C ASN A 195 13.04 4.67 -13.81
N LEU A 196 13.32 4.28 -12.57
CA LEU A 196 14.04 5.10 -11.61
C LEU A 196 15.24 4.36 -11.01
N ASN A 197 16.29 5.13 -10.69
CA ASN A 197 17.51 4.60 -10.08
C ASN A 197 17.57 4.82 -8.54
N LEU A 198 16.50 5.38 -7.96
CA LEU A 198 16.41 5.55 -6.51
C LEU A 198 16.34 4.20 -5.80
N LYS A 199 16.87 4.15 -4.57
CA LYS A 199 16.96 2.91 -3.78
C LYS A 199 16.31 3.08 -2.39
N PRO A 200 15.00 3.41 -2.32
CA PRO A 200 14.28 3.48 -1.05
C PRO A 200 14.04 2.08 -0.46
N ILE A 201 13.71 2.04 0.83
CA ILE A 201 12.93 0.94 1.38
C ILE A 201 11.55 1.03 0.71
N ILE A 202 11.00 -0.10 0.23
CA ILE A 202 9.68 -0.13 -0.39
C ILE A 202 8.77 -1.02 0.45
N ILE A 203 7.60 -0.50 0.80
CA ILE A 203 6.55 -1.25 1.52
C ILE A 203 5.27 -1.14 0.69
N PHE A 204 4.65 -2.28 0.40
CA PHE A 204 3.44 -2.32 -0.40
C PHE A 204 2.57 -3.54 -0.08
N GLU A 205 1.25 -3.41 -0.29
CA GLU A 205 0.30 -4.50 -0.12
C GLU A 205 0.35 -5.48 -1.31
N TYR A 206 0.27 -6.80 -1.02
CA TYR A 206 0.37 -7.81 -2.08
C TYR A 206 -0.83 -8.77 -2.15
N ILE A 207 -1.70 -8.80 -1.15
CA ILE A 207 -2.78 -9.81 -1.07
C ILE A 207 -3.83 -9.68 -2.19
N HIS A 208 -3.95 -8.49 -2.77
CA HIS A 208 -4.85 -8.20 -3.87
C HIS A 208 -4.18 -8.27 -5.25
N ALA A 209 -2.87 -8.56 -5.28
CA ALA A 209 -2.11 -8.58 -6.51
C ALA A 209 -2.47 -9.74 -7.45
N ASP A 210 -2.37 -9.51 -8.76
CA ASP A 210 -2.34 -10.59 -9.74
C ASP A 210 -1.06 -11.42 -9.58
N THR A 211 -1.19 -12.73 -9.47
CA THR A 211 -0.07 -13.65 -9.19
C THR A 211 1.04 -13.53 -10.23
N LYS A 212 0.72 -13.43 -11.53
CA LYS A 212 1.73 -13.35 -12.59
C LYS A 212 2.49 -12.02 -12.55
N LYS A 213 1.80 -10.93 -12.20
CA LYS A 213 2.45 -9.62 -12.02
C LYS A 213 3.37 -9.64 -10.79
N LEU A 214 2.92 -10.25 -9.70
CA LEU A 214 3.71 -10.40 -8.48
C LEU A 214 4.97 -11.25 -8.73
N GLU A 215 4.87 -12.37 -9.45
CA GLU A 215 6.02 -13.20 -9.82
C GLU A 215 7.07 -12.39 -10.61
N LYS A 216 6.63 -11.60 -11.61
CA LYS A 216 7.53 -10.72 -12.37
C LYS A 216 8.19 -9.66 -11.49
N LEU A 217 7.43 -9.08 -10.56
CA LEU A 217 7.97 -8.10 -9.62
C LEU A 217 9.02 -8.72 -8.69
N MET A 218 8.77 -9.95 -8.18
CA MET A 218 9.75 -10.65 -7.33
C MET A 218 11.07 -10.91 -8.07
N GLN A 219 11.01 -11.28 -9.34
CA GLN A 219 12.20 -11.43 -10.17
C GLN A 219 12.93 -10.09 -10.35
N LEU A 220 12.20 -9.01 -10.67
CA LEU A 220 12.76 -7.68 -10.85
C LEU A 220 13.42 -7.14 -9.56
N LEU A 221 12.80 -7.34 -8.39
CA LEU A 221 13.38 -6.97 -7.10
C LEU A 221 14.75 -7.63 -6.89
N LYS A 222 14.87 -8.92 -7.21
CA LYS A 222 16.15 -9.64 -7.14
C LYS A 222 17.18 -9.05 -8.09
N GLU A 223 16.82 -8.78 -9.35
CA GLU A 223 17.71 -8.16 -10.36
C GLU A 223 18.18 -6.77 -9.91
N LYS A 224 17.29 -6.01 -9.27
CA LYS A 224 17.57 -4.68 -8.72
C LYS A 224 18.28 -4.72 -7.35
N LYS A 225 18.71 -5.91 -6.86
CA LYS A 225 19.42 -6.12 -5.60
C LYS A 225 18.62 -5.68 -4.37
N TYR A 226 17.34 -6.01 -4.34
CA TYR A 226 16.50 -5.94 -3.16
C TYR A 226 16.37 -7.31 -2.51
N THR A 227 16.40 -7.36 -1.18
CA THR A 227 15.83 -8.46 -0.41
C THR A 227 14.44 -8.08 0.07
N HIS A 228 13.61 -9.06 0.34
CA HIS A 228 12.25 -8.82 0.82
C HIS A 228 11.77 -9.90 1.77
N PHE A 229 10.77 -9.56 2.55
CA PHE A 229 9.99 -10.49 3.37
C PHE A 229 8.55 -9.98 3.51
N ALA A 230 7.62 -10.90 3.72
CA ALA A 230 6.22 -10.57 3.90
C ALA A 230 5.86 -10.54 5.39
N ILE A 231 5.13 -9.52 5.80
CA ILE A 231 4.52 -9.41 7.13
C ILE A 231 3.05 -9.08 6.93
N ASN A 232 2.16 -9.99 7.37
CA ASN A 232 0.72 -9.87 7.15
C ASN A 232 0.38 -9.67 5.66
N GLU A 233 -0.16 -8.53 5.32
CA GLU A 233 -0.63 -8.15 3.98
C GLU A 233 0.42 -7.39 3.16
N ASN A 234 1.56 -7.03 3.80
CA ASN A 234 2.59 -6.21 3.19
C ASN A 234 3.85 -7.00 2.84
N ILE A 235 4.51 -6.58 1.76
CA ILE A 235 5.89 -6.93 1.45
C ILE A 235 6.77 -5.73 1.79
N LEU A 236 7.84 -5.99 2.55
CA LEU A 236 8.87 -5.03 2.87
C LEU A 236 10.12 -5.37 2.07
N CYS A 237 10.57 -4.45 1.23
CA CYS A 237 11.73 -4.60 0.36
C CYS A 237 12.85 -3.65 0.79
N PHE A 238 14.03 -4.20 0.96
CA PHE A 238 15.22 -3.46 1.39
C PHE A 238 16.30 -3.57 0.32
N PRO A 239 16.89 -2.46 -0.14
CA PRO A 239 18.14 -2.50 -0.89
C PRO A 239 19.21 -3.23 -0.06
N PHE A 240 20.06 -4.03 -0.70
CA PHE A 240 21.07 -4.82 0.03
C PHE A 240 21.98 -3.96 0.92
N GLU A 241 22.31 -2.75 0.48
CA GLU A 241 23.10 -1.78 1.21
C GLU A 241 22.40 -1.15 2.44
N LYS A 242 21.07 -1.24 2.53
CA LYS A 242 20.26 -0.66 3.63
C LYS A 242 19.79 -1.71 4.64
N ILE A 243 20.21 -2.97 4.52
CA ILE A 243 19.84 -4.01 5.49
C ILE A 243 20.63 -3.81 6.77
N ASN A 244 19.89 -3.65 7.86
CA ASN A 244 20.50 -3.51 9.19
C ASN A 244 19.50 -4.02 10.24
N PHE A 245 19.48 -5.35 10.41
CA PHE A 245 18.66 -6.03 11.42
C PHE A 245 19.38 -6.13 12.75
#